data_c01617ba518853510d99c2e8c1171c62
#
_entry.id   c01617ba518853510d99c2e8c1171c62
#
_cell.length_a   1.000
_cell.length_b   1.000
_cell.length_c   1.000
_cell.angle_alpha   90.00
_cell.angle_beta   90.00
_cell.angle_gamma   90.00
#
_symmetry.space_group_name_H-M   'P 1'
#
loop_
_entity.id
_entity.type
_entity.pdbx_description
1 polymer ?
#
loop_
_entity_poly.entity_id
_entity_poly.type
_entity_poly.pdbx_seq_one_letter_code
_entity_poly.pdbx_strand_id
1 'polypeptide(L)'
;MLELPSHQPVDYLIVGHVAVDITPTGIQLGGTVSYSALTARALGLRVGIVTSSAADAPLQALDGIQIVNIPAEQSTTFENIKTESGRRQILHHQAVPILLEH
;
A
#
# COMPACT_ATOMS: atom_id res chain seq x y z
N MET A 1 8.98 5.04 19.06
CA MET A 1 7.95 5.96 18.56
C MET A 1 8.11 6.11 17.06
N LEU A 2 7.01 6.11 16.35
CA LEU A 2 7.03 6.30 14.91
C LEU A 2 7.41 7.75 14.59
N GLU A 3 8.50 7.95 13.85
CA GLU A 3 8.94 9.26 13.41
C GLU A 3 8.62 9.42 11.93
N LEU A 4 7.92 10.50 11.60
CA LEU A 4 7.77 10.93 10.22
C LEU A 4 8.95 11.81 9.87
N PRO A 5 9.62 11.60 8.72
CA PRO A 5 10.63 12.54 8.23
C PRO A 5 10.05 13.95 8.12
N SER A 6 10.93 14.94 7.92
CA SER A 6 10.52 16.34 7.77
C SER A 6 9.72 16.55 6.49
N HIS A 7 8.51 16.05 6.47
CA HIS A 7 7.59 16.20 5.36
C HIS A 7 6.66 17.37 5.59
N GLN A 8 5.99 17.79 4.53
CA GLN A 8 4.91 18.75 4.62
C GLN A 8 3.79 18.19 5.49
N PRO A 9 3.05 19.05 6.21
CA PRO A 9 1.85 18.59 6.93
C PRO A 9 0.88 17.91 5.99
N VAL A 10 0.20 16.89 6.49
CA VAL A 10 -0.81 16.17 5.70
C VAL A 10 -2.19 16.39 6.30
N ASP A 11 -3.21 16.31 5.44
CA ASP A 11 -4.62 16.41 5.85
C ASP A 11 -5.19 15.03 6.18
N TYR A 12 -4.60 13.98 5.60
CA TYR A 12 -5.10 12.62 5.72
C TYR A 12 -3.91 11.67 5.83
N LEU A 13 -3.80 10.98 6.95
CA LEU A 13 -2.75 10.00 7.20
C LEU A 13 -3.35 8.60 7.24
N ILE A 14 -2.77 7.70 6.47
CA ILE A 14 -3.19 6.30 6.41
C ILE A 14 -2.06 5.42 6.90
N VAL A 15 -2.35 4.52 7.81
CA VAL A 15 -1.39 3.52 8.30
C VAL A 15 -1.90 2.15 7.91
N GLY A 16 -1.12 1.40 7.16
CA GLY A 16 -1.50 0.05 6.73
C GLY A 16 -0.62 -0.43 5.60
N HIS A 17 -0.85 -1.65 5.15
CA HIS A 17 -0.05 -2.27 4.10
C HIS A 17 -0.62 -1.97 2.72
N VAL A 18 0.22 -1.39 1.85
CA VAL A 18 -0.02 -1.46 0.41
C VAL A 18 0.13 -2.92 -0.01
N ALA A 19 -0.52 -3.31 -1.08
CA ALA A 19 -0.46 -4.69 -1.57
C ALA A 19 -0.02 -4.72 -3.03
N VAL A 20 0.56 -5.84 -3.42
CA VAL A 20 0.84 -6.16 -4.82
C VAL A 20 -0.24 -7.15 -5.26
N ASP A 21 -1.02 -6.78 -6.26
CA ASP A 21 -2.06 -7.63 -6.82
C ASP A 21 -1.54 -8.29 -8.09
N ILE A 22 -1.55 -9.62 -8.11
CA ILE A 22 -1.19 -10.39 -9.29
C ILE A 22 -2.40 -10.47 -10.20
N THR A 23 -2.23 -10.06 -11.44
CA THR A 23 -3.27 -10.08 -12.48
C THR A 23 -2.83 -10.91 -13.67
N PRO A 24 -3.73 -11.27 -14.58
CA PRO A 24 -3.34 -12.01 -15.80
C PRO A 24 -2.33 -11.25 -16.69
N THR A 25 -2.25 -9.95 -16.57
CA THR A 25 -1.36 -9.11 -17.40
C THR A 25 -0.15 -8.58 -16.66
N GLY A 26 0.05 -8.96 -15.39
CA GLY A 26 1.19 -8.52 -14.59
C GLY A 26 0.80 -8.22 -13.15
N ILE A 27 1.47 -7.25 -12.56
CA ILE A 27 1.19 -6.82 -11.20
C ILE A 27 0.69 -5.37 -11.18
N GLN A 28 -0.13 -5.06 -10.19
CA GLN A 28 -0.57 -3.69 -9.94
C GLN A 28 -0.62 -3.42 -8.44
N LEU A 29 -0.56 -2.13 -8.08
CA LEU A 29 -0.69 -1.73 -6.70
C LEU A 29 -2.14 -1.89 -6.25
N GLY A 30 -2.33 -2.49 -5.07
CA GLY A 30 -3.63 -2.71 -4.50
C GLY A 30 -3.66 -2.45 -3.00
N GLY A 31 -4.70 -2.95 -2.37
CA GLY A 31 -4.95 -2.78 -0.94
C GLY A 31 -5.75 -1.53 -0.64
N THR A 32 -6.49 -1.59 0.48
CA THR A 32 -7.34 -0.48 0.93
C THR A 32 -6.54 0.81 1.12
N VAL A 33 -5.31 0.71 1.62
CA VAL A 33 -4.42 1.86 1.83
C VAL A 33 -4.20 2.62 0.53
N SER A 34 -3.89 1.91 -0.56
CA SER A 34 -3.63 2.52 -1.86
C SER A 34 -4.88 3.20 -2.42
N TYR A 35 -6.01 2.53 -2.36
CA TYR A 35 -7.27 3.09 -2.88
C TYR A 35 -7.74 4.29 -2.08
N SER A 36 -7.64 4.23 -0.74
CA SER A 36 -8.00 5.35 0.12
C SER A 36 -7.11 6.57 -0.14
N ALA A 37 -5.81 6.34 -0.31
CA ALA A 37 -4.86 7.41 -0.58
C ALA A 37 -5.13 8.09 -1.93
N LEU A 38 -5.37 7.30 -2.96
CA LEU A 38 -5.66 7.84 -4.29
C LEU A 38 -6.97 8.61 -4.31
N THR A 39 -7.98 8.14 -3.60
CA THR A 39 -9.25 8.84 -3.47
C THR A 39 -9.08 10.17 -2.75
N ALA A 40 -8.37 10.18 -1.62
CA ALA A 40 -8.13 11.41 -0.86
C ALA A 40 -7.32 12.43 -1.69
N ARG A 41 -6.32 11.96 -2.43
CA ARG A 41 -5.54 12.84 -3.33
C ARG A 41 -6.44 13.43 -4.41
N ALA A 42 -7.32 12.63 -5.01
CA ALA A 42 -8.24 13.10 -6.03
C ALA A 42 -9.20 14.17 -5.51
N LEU A 43 -9.49 14.16 -4.21
CA LEU A 43 -10.30 15.17 -3.55
C LEU A 43 -9.51 16.42 -3.16
N GLY A 44 -8.24 16.49 -3.51
CA GLY A 44 -7.38 17.65 -3.25
C GLY A 44 -6.73 17.66 -1.87
N LEU A 45 -6.80 16.58 -1.13
CA LEU A 45 -6.18 16.47 0.19
C LEU A 45 -4.68 16.18 0.07
N ARG A 46 -3.90 16.67 1.04
CA ARG A 46 -2.49 16.30 1.21
C ARG A 46 -2.46 14.97 1.96
N VAL A 47 -1.94 13.94 1.34
CA VAL A 47 -2.02 12.57 1.85
C VAL A 47 -0.66 12.06 2.25
N GLY A 48 -0.60 11.36 3.39
CA GLY A 48 0.56 10.59 3.83
C GLY A 48 0.19 9.14 4.10
N ILE A 49 1.14 8.25 3.83
CA ILE A 49 1.00 6.82 4.09
C ILE A 49 2.17 6.35 4.93
N VAL A 50 1.88 5.54 5.95
CA VAL A 50 2.88 4.72 6.65
C VAL A 50 2.57 3.27 6.32
N THR A 51 3.52 2.59 5.68
CA THR A 51 3.33 1.23 5.17
C THR A 51 4.59 0.39 5.31
N SER A 52 4.51 -0.87 4.95
CA SER A 52 5.66 -1.74 4.84
C SER A 52 5.55 -2.53 3.54
N SER A 53 6.62 -2.52 2.75
CA SER A 53 6.66 -3.24 1.47
C SER A 53 8.11 -3.49 1.05
N ALA A 54 8.29 -4.37 0.08
CA ALA A 54 9.57 -4.64 -0.56
C ALA A 54 9.71 -3.83 -1.87
N ALA A 55 10.84 -3.98 -2.53
CA ALA A 55 11.15 -3.23 -3.76
C ALA A 55 10.22 -3.56 -4.92
N ASP A 56 9.51 -4.68 -4.88
CA ASP A 56 8.59 -5.10 -5.94
C ASP A 56 7.27 -4.33 -5.95
N ALA A 57 6.94 -3.61 -4.87
CA ALA A 57 5.71 -2.83 -4.83
C ALA A 57 5.82 -1.60 -5.74
N PRO A 58 4.88 -1.40 -6.67
CA PRO A 58 4.95 -0.28 -7.62
C PRO A 58 4.47 1.03 -6.99
N LEU A 59 5.23 1.55 -6.01
CA LEU A 59 4.87 2.74 -5.24
C LEU A 59 4.82 4.02 -6.09
N GLN A 60 5.41 4.02 -7.29
CA GLN A 60 5.33 5.15 -8.21
C GLN A 60 3.88 5.48 -8.60
N ALA A 61 2.96 4.54 -8.48
CA ALA A 61 1.53 4.79 -8.69
C ALA A 61 0.94 5.76 -7.66
N LEU A 62 1.64 5.98 -6.55
CA LEU A 62 1.24 6.87 -5.47
C LEU A 62 1.97 8.22 -5.56
N ASP A 63 2.31 8.65 -6.75
CA ASP A 63 2.99 9.93 -6.96
C ASP A 63 2.23 11.09 -6.34
N GLY A 64 2.97 12.01 -5.70
CA GLY A 64 2.36 13.13 -4.99
C GLY A 64 1.88 12.82 -3.57
N ILE A 65 2.01 11.57 -3.14
CA ILE A 65 1.66 11.14 -1.78
C ILE A 65 2.95 10.96 -0.98
N GLN A 66 2.97 11.46 0.25
CA GLN A 66 4.12 11.29 1.15
C GLN A 66 4.11 9.87 1.71
N ILE A 67 5.21 9.14 1.56
CA ILE A 67 5.28 7.75 1.97
C ILE A 67 6.43 7.52 2.93
N VAL A 68 6.10 6.93 4.09
CA VAL A 68 7.07 6.33 4.99
C VAL A 68 6.95 4.82 4.83
N ASN A 69 7.93 4.22 4.18
CA ASN A 69 7.94 2.77 3.94
C ASN A 69 8.91 2.08 4.87
N ILE A 70 8.40 1.13 5.64
CA ILE A 70 9.21 0.28 6.51
C ILE A 70 9.64 -0.92 5.64
N PRO A 71 10.96 -1.09 5.38
CA PRO A 71 11.40 -2.14 4.47
C PRO A 71 11.01 -3.54 4.95
N ALA A 72 10.59 -4.37 4.01
CA ALA A 72 10.28 -5.77 4.23
C ALA A 72 10.93 -6.61 3.14
N GLU A 73 11.17 -7.89 3.42
CA GLU A 73 11.72 -8.82 2.41
C GLU A 73 10.69 -9.12 1.33
N GLN A 74 9.41 -9.12 1.70
CA GLN A 74 8.30 -9.40 0.80
C GLN A 74 7.20 -8.39 1.03
N SER A 75 6.59 -7.93 -0.07
CA SER A 75 5.37 -7.14 0.00
C SER A 75 4.17 -8.05 0.22
N THR A 76 3.12 -7.51 0.87
CA THR A 76 1.83 -8.19 0.91
C THR A 76 1.35 -8.40 -0.51
N THR A 77 1.09 -9.64 -0.88
CA THR A 77 0.81 -10.02 -2.27
C THR A 77 -0.44 -10.88 -2.34
N PHE A 78 -1.40 -10.47 -3.16
CA PHE A 78 -2.64 -11.18 -3.39
C PHE A 78 -2.78 -11.56 -4.86
N GLU A 79 -3.49 -12.65 -5.09
CA GLU A 79 -3.96 -13.04 -6.41
C GLU A 79 -5.47 -13.22 -6.35
N ASN A 80 -6.19 -12.52 -7.24
CA ASN A 80 -7.65 -12.61 -7.33
C ASN A 80 -8.01 -13.45 -8.56
N ILE A 81 -8.72 -14.53 -8.34
CA ILE A 81 -9.11 -15.48 -9.39
C ILE A 81 -10.63 -15.49 -9.51
N LYS A 82 -11.15 -15.23 -10.71
CA LYS A 82 -12.57 -15.39 -10.99
C LYS A 82 -12.88 -16.86 -11.28
N THR A 83 -13.92 -17.37 -10.62
CA THR A 83 -14.42 -18.73 -10.83
C THR A 83 -15.91 -18.68 -11.16
N GLU A 84 -16.48 -19.78 -11.60
CA GLU A 84 -17.93 -19.86 -11.86
C GLU A 84 -18.76 -19.60 -10.61
N SER A 85 -18.24 -19.94 -9.43
CA SER A 85 -18.92 -19.77 -8.16
C SER A 85 -18.58 -18.45 -7.46
N GLY A 86 -17.76 -17.58 -8.08
CA GLY A 86 -17.38 -16.29 -7.53
C GLY A 86 -15.89 -16.02 -7.62
N ARG A 87 -15.39 -15.13 -6.73
CA ARG A 87 -14.01 -14.72 -6.70
C ARG A 87 -13.25 -15.46 -5.59
N ARG A 88 -12.06 -15.96 -5.91
CA ARG A 88 -11.11 -16.45 -4.92
C ARG A 88 -9.96 -15.44 -4.78
N GLN A 89 -9.54 -15.21 -3.55
CA GLN A 89 -8.38 -14.37 -3.26
C GLN A 89 -7.34 -15.22 -2.53
N ILE A 90 -6.11 -15.20 -3.04
CA ILE A 90 -5.00 -15.96 -2.47
C ILE A 90 -3.98 -14.96 -1.94
N LEU A 91 -3.63 -15.08 -0.65
CA LEU A 91 -2.54 -14.33 -0.06
C LEU A 91 -1.25 -15.13 -0.24
N HIS A 92 -0.34 -14.61 -1.07
CA HIS A 92 0.95 -15.26 -1.34
C HIS A 92 2.01 -14.88 -0.32
N HIS A 93 2.09 -13.60 0.03
CA HIS A 93 3.10 -13.06 0.93
C HIS A 93 2.49 -11.99 1.81
N GLN A 94 3.10 -11.77 2.96
CA GLN A 94 2.68 -10.75 3.91
C GLN A 94 3.90 -9.97 4.38
N ALA A 95 3.82 -8.63 4.30
CA ALA A 95 4.86 -7.76 4.80
C ALA A 95 4.89 -7.77 6.34
N VAL A 96 5.95 -7.19 6.90
CA VAL A 96 6.12 -7.15 8.36
C VAL A 96 5.04 -6.27 9.01
N PRO A 97 4.67 -6.55 10.28
CA PRO A 97 3.77 -5.67 11.02
C PRO A 97 4.34 -4.26 11.15
N ILE A 98 3.46 -3.27 11.13
CA ILE A 98 3.82 -1.86 11.37
C ILE A 98 3.72 -1.61 12.85
N LEU A 99 4.86 -1.32 13.49
CA LEU A 99 4.96 -1.14 14.93
C LEU A 99 5.24 0.32 15.27
N LEU A 100 4.84 0.73 16.48
CA LEU A 100 5.03 2.11 16.92
C LEU A 100 6.50 2.52 17.05
N GLU A 101 7.39 1.56 17.25
CA GLU A 101 8.83 1.81 17.34
C GLU A 101 9.51 2.02 15.98
N HIS A 102 8.82 1.86 14.89
CA HIS A 102 9.36 2.08 13.55
C HIS A 102 9.55 3.56 13.19
#